data_8a7936fda7eb1506a5f4b167b2718fcc
#
_entry.id   8a7936fda7eb1506a5f4b167b2718fcc
#
_cell.length_a   1.000
_cell.length_b   1.000
_cell.length_c   1.000
_cell.angle_alpha   90.00
_cell.angle_beta   90.00
_cell.angle_gamma   90.00
#
_symmetry.space_group_name_H-M   'P 1'
#
loop_
_entity.id
_entity.type
_entity.pdbx_description
1 polymer ?
#
loop_
_entity_poly.entity_id
_entity_poly.type
_entity_poly.pdbx_seq_one_letter_code
_entity_poly.pdbx_strand_id
1 'polypeptide(L)'
;TSGYEAWAKYTLEELLALPSGFLPPKETEPAGCRQLLKGVPGIKQGSRLFYLKLKAFLLEKGYKQLPADPCVYYRLSNDGLTLLGIWVDDVLAMVPNDAEWDEFVAAVRTVFALTDKGAVKAFLGMDITQSADFSVVSLSQHKSIMDLLVRSGMENCSPAPTPGVAGFVWTKTDCPEVPQPTPASMPNSRGLTALCVFIAMWTRPDIIFVVNKPCMFMANSPTSERSSV
;
A
#
# COMPACT_ATOMS: atom_id res chain seq x y z
N THR A 1 3.74 20.58 -22.84
CA THR A 1 4.29 19.21 -22.83
C THR A 1 5.64 19.23 -22.13
N SER A 2 5.67 19.24 -20.82
CA SER A 2 6.89 19.07 -20.03
C SER A 2 7.16 17.57 -19.93
N GLY A 3 7.92 17.04 -20.89
CA GLY A 3 8.48 15.71 -20.78
C GLY A 3 9.49 15.72 -19.63
N TYR A 4 9.23 14.95 -18.60
CA TYR A 4 10.26 14.64 -17.62
C TYR A 4 11.21 13.63 -18.25
N GLU A 5 12.36 14.10 -18.71
CA GLU A 5 13.43 13.21 -19.12
C GLU A 5 14.09 12.61 -17.88
N ALA A 6 13.96 11.30 -17.71
CA ALA A 6 14.66 10.59 -16.67
C ALA A 6 15.90 9.91 -17.28
N TRP A 7 17.05 10.18 -16.74
CA TRP A 7 18.34 9.59 -17.15
C TRP A 7 18.80 8.60 -16.09
N ALA A 8 19.11 7.39 -16.52
CA ALA A 8 19.73 6.37 -15.68
C ALA A 8 21.14 6.07 -16.18
N LYS A 9 22.10 6.05 -15.25
CA LYS A 9 23.48 5.69 -15.55
C LYS A 9 23.69 4.20 -15.25
N TYR A 10 24.15 3.44 -16.23
CA TYR A 10 24.42 2.01 -16.13
C TYR A 10 25.89 1.71 -16.42
N THR A 11 26.43 0.69 -15.78
CA THR A 11 27.69 0.09 -16.17
C THR A 11 27.52 -0.74 -17.45
N LEU A 12 28.60 -1.09 -18.13
CA LEU A 12 28.57 -1.90 -19.35
C LEU A 12 27.93 -3.28 -19.10
N GLU A 13 28.18 -3.88 -17.92
CA GLU A 13 27.61 -5.16 -17.52
C GLU A 13 26.10 -5.08 -17.29
N GLU A 14 25.62 -4.01 -16.64
CA GLU A 14 24.19 -3.75 -16.44
C GLU A 14 23.47 -3.50 -17.77
N LEU A 15 24.13 -2.85 -18.75
CA LEU A 15 23.59 -2.64 -20.09
C LEU A 15 23.45 -3.94 -20.89
N LEU A 16 24.35 -4.90 -20.71
CA LEU A 16 24.28 -6.21 -21.37
C LEU A 16 23.21 -7.12 -20.76
N ALA A 17 22.84 -6.88 -19.48
CA ALA A 17 21.80 -7.63 -18.78
C ALA A 17 20.37 -7.07 -19.00
N LEU A 18 20.21 -5.96 -19.72
CA LEU A 18 18.90 -5.34 -19.95
C LEU A 18 18.05 -6.18 -20.92
N PRO A 19 16.71 -6.30 -20.68
CA PRO A 19 15.82 -7.01 -21.58
C PRO A 19 15.85 -6.46 -23.02
N SER A 20 15.63 -7.31 -23.99
CA SER A 20 15.48 -6.93 -25.39
C SER A 20 14.42 -5.86 -25.58
N GLY A 21 14.79 -4.66 -26.00
CA GLY A 21 13.92 -3.50 -26.16
C GLY A 21 14.53 -2.18 -25.70
N PHE A 22 15.71 -2.21 -25.09
CA PHE A 22 16.49 -1.00 -24.89
C PHE A 22 17.18 -0.60 -26.20
N LEU A 23 16.89 0.60 -26.67
CA LEU A 23 17.51 1.14 -27.86
C LEU A 23 19.00 1.47 -27.61
N PRO A 24 19.88 1.32 -28.61
CA PRO A 24 21.25 1.77 -28.50
C PRO A 24 21.31 3.28 -28.21
N PRO A 25 22.41 3.81 -27.61
CA PRO A 25 22.53 5.22 -27.31
C PRO A 25 22.43 6.05 -28.60
N LYS A 26 21.72 7.16 -28.53
CA LYS A 26 21.78 8.19 -29.56
C LYS A 26 23.09 8.99 -29.37
N GLU A 27 23.64 9.52 -30.45
CA GLU A 27 24.85 10.34 -30.42
C GLU A 27 24.77 11.55 -29.48
N THR A 28 23.55 12.01 -29.17
CA THR A 28 23.26 13.14 -28.28
C THR A 28 23.20 12.76 -26.78
N GLU A 29 23.31 11.47 -26.44
CA GLU A 29 23.21 11.03 -25.04
C GLU A 29 24.57 11.13 -24.35
N PRO A 30 24.63 11.57 -23.08
CA PRO A 30 25.86 11.55 -22.31
C PRO A 30 26.45 10.13 -22.23
N ALA A 31 27.77 10.01 -22.33
CA ALA A 31 28.44 8.71 -22.30
C ALA A 31 28.05 7.92 -21.03
N GLY A 32 27.60 6.67 -21.21
CA GLY A 32 27.15 5.79 -20.13
C GLY A 32 25.74 6.08 -19.59
N CYS A 33 24.96 6.94 -20.24
CA CYS A 33 23.55 7.19 -19.89
C CYS A 33 22.61 6.64 -20.96
N ARG A 34 21.37 6.34 -20.54
CA ARG A 34 20.27 5.95 -21.41
C ARG A 34 19.03 6.73 -21.05
N GLN A 35 18.32 7.20 -22.05
CA GLN A 35 17.01 7.83 -21.86
C GLN A 35 15.94 6.75 -21.63
N LEU A 36 15.20 6.87 -20.55
CA LEU A 36 14.07 6.00 -20.27
C LEU A 36 12.86 6.46 -21.10
N LEU A 37 12.40 5.63 -22.03
CA LEU A 37 11.22 5.91 -22.88
C LEU A 37 9.90 5.57 -22.18
N LYS A 38 9.94 4.80 -21.09
CA LYS A 38 8.78 4.40 -20.28
C LYS A 38 9.14 4.47 -18.80
N GLY A 39 8.13 4.64 -17.96
CA GLY A 39 8.30 4.53 -16.51
C GLY A 39 8.74 3.12 -16.13
N VAL A 40 9.82 3.03 -15.35
CA VAL A 40 10.34 1.77 -14.81
C VAL A 40 9.90 1.64 -13.35
N PRO A 41 9.44 0.47 -12.90
CA PRO A 41 9.15 0.24 -11.49
C PRO A 41 10.36 0.59 -10.61
N GLY A 42 10.08 1.28 -9.48
CA GLY A 42 11.14 1.70 -8.54
C GLY A 42 11.75 3.07 -8.78
N ILE A 43 11.56 3.70 -9.94
CA ILE A 43 11.96 5.10 -10.12
C ILE A 43 10.98 6.05 -9.43
N LYS A 44 11.50 7.17 -8.91
CA LYS A 44 10.72 8.16 -8.14
C LYS A 44 9.46 8.68 -8.87
N GLN A 45 9.52 8.82 -10.19
CA GLN A 45 8.40 9.31 -11.01
C GLN A 45 7.51 8.19 -11.56
N GLY A 46 7.90 6.92 -11.43
CA GLY A 46 7.22 5.78 -12.09
C GLY A 46 5.76 5.66 -11.70
N SER A 47 5.46 5.67 -10.42
CA SER A 47 4.08 5.59 -9.91
C SER A 47 3.22 6.77 -10.35
N ARG A 48 3.79 7.98 -10.40
CA ARG A 48 3.06 9.18 -10.88
C ARG A 48 2.74 9.08 -12.37
N LEU A 49 3.68 8.63 -13.20
CA LEU A 49 3.47 8.47 -14.64
C LEU A 49 2.39 7.41 -14.92
N PHE A 50 2.44 6.29 -14.19
CA PHE A 50 1.42 5.26 -14.27
C PHE A 50 0.04 5.82 -13.90
N TYR A 51 -0.07 6.49 -12.75
CA TYR A 51 -1.32 7.11 -12.29
C TYR A 51 -1.89 8.09 -13.34
N LEU A 52 -1.06 8.98 -13.89
CA LEU A 52 -1.52 9.95 -14.89
C LEU A 52 -2.04 9.27 -16.15
N LYS A 53 -1.38 8.21 -16.60
CA LYS A 53 -1.81 7.42 -17.76
C LYS A 53 -3.13 6.70 -17.48
N LEU A 54 -3.25 6.07 -16.32
CA LEU A 54 -4.46 5.38 -15.89
C LEU A 54 -5.63 6.36 -15.73
N LYS A 55 -5.40 7.51 -15.08
CA LYS A 55 -6.40 8.59 -14.97
C LYS A 55 -6.90 9.05 -16.33
N ALA A 56 -5.99 9.35 -17.27
CA ALA A 56 -6.38 9.79 -18.63
C ALA A 56 -7.24 8.72 -19.32
N PHE A 57 -6.85 7.47 -19.25
CA PHE A 57 -7.61 6.34 -19.78
C PHE A 57 -9.01 6.24 -19.17
N LEU A 58 -9.13 6.31 -17.84
CA LEU A 58 -10.43 6.21 -17.17
C LEU A 58 -11.37 7.35 -17.53
N LEU A 59 -10.85 8.58 -17.59
CA LEU A 59 -11.63 9.74 -18.03
C LEU A 59 -12.11 9.60 -19.49
N GLU A 60 -11.28 9.09 -20.38
CA GLU A 60 -11.64 8.78 -21.77
C GLU A 60 -12.77 7.74 -21.85
N LYS A 61 -12.76 6.75 -20.95
CA LYS A 61 -13.80 5.72 -20.84
C LYS A 61 -15.07 6.18 -20.09
N GLY A 62 -15.19 7.48 -19.81
CA GLY A 62 -16.37 8.08 -19.21
C GLY A 62 -16.46 7.93 -17.69
N TYR A 63 -15.40 7.43 -17.03
CA TYR A 63 -15.33 7.45 -15.58
C TYR A 63 -15.09 8.87 -15.09
N LYS A 64 -15.66 9.19 -13.92
CA LYS A 64 -15.44 10.46 -13.21
C LYS A 64 -14.66 10.21 -11.94
N GLN A 65 -13.70 11.06 -11.65
CA GLN A 65 -12.95 11.02 -10.40
C GLN A 65 -13.82 11.57 -9.26
N LEU A 66 -13.81 10.89 -8.11
CA LEU A 66 -14.53 11.37 -6.93
C LEU A 66 -13.81 12.59 -6.34
N PRO A 67 -14.50 13.73 -6.10
CA PRO A 67 -13.85 14.93 -5.55
C PRO A 67 -13.25 14.73 -4.16
N ALA A 68 -13.87 13.85 -3.33
CA ALA A 68 -13.43 13.57 -1.97
C ALA A 68 -12.18 12.66 -1.91
N ASP A 69 -12.00 11.79 -2.90
CA ASP A 69 -10.85 10.88 -2.98
C ASP A 69 -10.39 10.72 -4.43
N PRO A 70 -9.21 11.24 -4.78
CA PRO A 70 -8.66 11.15 -6.13
C PRO A 70 -8.29 9.73 -6.58
N CYS A 71 -8.28 8.75 -5.69
CA CYS A 71 -8.05 7.34 -6.01
C CYS A 71 -9.34 6.58 -6.33
N VAL A 72 -10.51 7.22 -6.16
CA VAL A 72 -11.81 6.62 -6.45
C VAL A 72 -12.40 7.21 -7.73
N TYR A 73 -12.85 6.33 -8.61
CA TYR A 73 -13.53 6.67 -9.87
C TYR A 73 -14.89 6.01 -9.91
N TYR A 74 -15.84 6.64 -10.59
CA TYR A 74 -17.18 6.11 -10.76
C TYR A 74 -17.70 6.34 -12.18
N ARG A 75 -18.56 5.44 -12.63
CA ARG A 75 -19.33 5.55 -13.88
C ARG A 75 -20.77 5.13 -13.61
N LEU A 76 -21.71 5.92 -14.08
CA LEU A 76 -23.15 5.56 -14.10
C LEU A 76 -23.48 5.07 -15.50
N SER A 77 -23.96 3.86 -15.62
CA SER A 77 -24.54 3.26 -16.82
C SER A 77 -26.05 3.02 -16.63
N ASN A 78 -26.70 2.50 -17.66
CA ASN A 78 -28.12 2.09 -17.54
C ASN A 78 -28.28 0.91 -16.57
N ASP A 79 -27.25 0.10 -16.41
CA ASP A 79 -27.24 -1.11 -15.56
C ASP A 79 -26.93 -0.80 -14.09
N GLY A 80 -26.38 0.40 -13.81
CA GLY A 80 -26.09 0.82 -12.46
C GLY A 80 -24.80 1.59 -12.28
N LEU A 81 -24.32 1.62 -11.04
CA LEU A 81 -23.12 2.32 -10.63
C LEU A 81 -21.91 1.39 -10.64
N THR A 82 -20.87 1.76 -11.37
CA THR A 82 -19.53 1.18 -11.25
C THR A 82 -18.65 2.07 -10.39
N LEU A 83 -18.00 1.51 -9.38
CA LEU A 83 -16.97 2.18 -8.56
C LEU A 83 -15.63 1.47 -8.73
N LEU A 84 -14.56 2.25 -8.89
CA LEU A 84 -13.20 1.75 -8.97
C LEU A 84 -12.37 2.42 -7.89
N GLY A 85 -11.77 1.64 -6.99
CA GLY A 85 -10.75 2.08 -6.05
C GLY A 85 -9.38 1.70 -6.59
N ILE A 86 -8.46 2.66 -6.69
CA ILE A 86 -7.14 2.47 -7.28
C ILE A 86 -6.07 2.69 -6.22
N TRP A 87 -5.19 1.69 -6.07
CA TRP A 87 -4.03 1.78 -5.21
C TRP A 87 -2.79 1.37 -5.98
N VAL A 88 -2.06 2.36 -6.49
CA VAL A 88 -0.88 2.19 -7.36
C VAL A 88 -1.25 1.35 -8.59
N ASP A 89 -0.94 0.07 -8.60
CA ASP A 89 -1.21 -0.92 -9.67
C ASP A 89 -2.39 -1.87 -9.36
N ASP A 90 -2.90 -1.85 -8.13
CA ASP A 90 -4.08 -2.63 -7.76
C ASP A 90 -5.38 -1.85 -8.01
N VAL A 91 -6.36 -2.51 -8.62
CA VAL A 91 -7.71 -1.97 -8.86
C VAL A 91 -8.74 -2.87 -8.17
N LEU A 92 -9.53 -2.28 -7.29
CA LEU A 92 -10.71 -2.89 -6.71
C LEU A 92 -11.95 -2.32 -7.41
N ALA A 93 -12.81 -3.18 -7.94
CA ALA A 93 -14.00 -2.77 -8.64
C ALA A 93 -15.27 -3.27 -7.94
N MET A 94 -16.27 -2.41 -7.87
CA MET A 94 -17.65 -2.76 -7.62
C MET A 94 -18.43 -2.46 -8.89
N VAL A 95 -19.02 -3.48 -9.49
CA VAL A 95 -19.74 -3.40 -10.77
C VAL A 95 -21.17 -3.92 -10.62
N PRO A 96 -22.13 -3.44 -11.41
CA PRO A 96 -23.51 -3.89 -11.32
C PRO A 96 -23.72 -5.33 -11.85
N ASN A 97 -22.88 -5.77 -12.79
CA ASN A 97 -22.95 -7.10 -13.39
C ASN A 97 -21.62 -7.50 -14.05
N ASP A 98 -21.49 -8.78 -14.42
CA ASP A 98 -20.28 -9.34 -15.02
C ASP A 98 -20.00 -8.76 -16.42
N ALA A 99 -21.00 -8.35 -17.18
CA ALA A 99 -20.82 -7.77 -18.52
C ALA A 99 -20.09 -6.42 -18.45
N GLU A 100 -20.43 -5.56 -17.48
CA GLU A 100 -19.73 -4.30 -17.19
C GLU A 100 -18.27 -4.57 -16.78
N TRP A 101 -18.02 -5.63 -16.02
CA TRP A 101 -16.66 -6.04 -15.64
C TRP A 101 -15.85 -6.49 -16.86
N ASP A 102 -16.41 -7.36 -17.68
CA ASP A 102 -15.75 -7.88 -18.89
C ASP A 102 -15.42 -6.78 -19.88
N GLU A 103 -16.34 -5.80 -20.07
CA GLU A 103 -16.10 -4.61 -20.89
C GLU A 103 -14.93 -3.78 -20.36
N PHE A 104 -14.91 -3.54 -19.04
CA PHE A 104 -13.83 -2.82 -18.39
C PHE A 104 -12.48 -3.53 -18.55
N VAL A 105 -12.44 -4.82 -18.27
CA VAL A 105 -11.22 -5.64 -18.40
C VAL A 105 -10.71 -5.65 -19.85
N ALA A 106 -11.59 -5.84 -20.82
CA ALA A 106 -11.25 -5.81 -22.24
C ALA A 106 -10.66 -4.44 -22.63
N ALA A 107 -11.29 -3.34 -22.21
CA ALA A 107 -10.81 -1.99 -22.47
C ALA A 107 -9.44 -1.72 -21.83
N VAL A 108 -9.23 -2.12 -20.56
CA VAL A 108 -7.95 -1.92 -19.86
C VAL A 108 -6.82 -2.70 -20.53
N ARG A 109 -7.08 -3.93 -20.95
CA ARG A 109 -6.08 -4.79 -21.65
C ARG A 109 -5.56 -4.22 -22.95
N THR A 110 -6.24 -3.27 -23.57
CA THR A 110 -5.72 -2.58 -24.77
C THR A 110 -4.55 -1.64 -24.48
N VAL A 111 -4.40 -1.19 -23.23
CA VAL A 111 -3.43 -0.15 -22.84
C VAL A 111 -2.46 -0.63 -21.75
N PHE A 112 -2.93 -1.52 -20.88
CA PHE A 112 -2.19 -2.02 -19.71
C PHE A 112 -2.16 -3.53 -19.68
N ALA A 113 -1.08 -4.10 -19.14
CA ALA A 113 -1.07 -5.50 -18.75
C ALA A 113 -1.95 -5.65 -17.49
N LEU A 114 -3.06 -6.36 -17.59
CA LEU A 114 -3.99 -6.60 -16.50
C LEU A 114 -4.14 -8.10 -16.24
N THR A 115 -3.93 -8.49 -14.98
CA THR A 115 -4.29 -9.82 -14.46
C THR A 115 -5.57 -9.68 -13.67
N ASP A 116 -6.65 -10.27 -14.15
CA ASP A 116 -7.90 -10.39 -13.41
C ASP A 116 -7.76 -11.49 -12.36
N LYS A 117 -8.03 -11.14 -11.09
CA LYS A 117 -7.97 -12.08 -9.95
C LYS A 117 -9.36 -12.61 -9.58
N GLY A 118 -10.39 -12.22 -10.33
CA GLY A 118 -11.79 -12.57 -10.05
C GLY A 118 -12.34 -11.88 -8.79
N ALA A 119 -13.31 -12.55 -8.15
CA ALA A 119 -13.91 -12.02 -6.91
C ALA A 119 -12.85 -11.72 -5.85
N VAL A 120 -12.97 -10.54 -5.23
CA VAL A 120 -12.00 -10.07 -4.24
C VAL A 120 -11.96 -10.99 -3.02
N LYS A 121 -10.75 -11.43 -2.65
CA LYS A 121 -10.49 -12.23 -1.44
C LYS A 121 -9.55 -11.50 -0.48
N ALA A 122 -8.73 -10.62 -1.02
CA ALA A 122 -7.82 -9.80 -0.24
C ALA A 122 -7.54 -8.48 -0.97
N PHE A 123 -7.43 -7.39 -0.22
CA PHE A 123 -7.04 -6.08 -0.74
C PHE A 123 -6.30 -5.28 0.35
N LEU A 124 -5.19 -4.67 0.00
CA LEU A 124 -4.36 -3.83 0.88
C LEU A 124 -4.01 -4.50 2.23
N GLY A 125 -3.71 -5.79 2.21
CA GLY A 125 -3.33 -6.53 3.43
C GLY A 125 -4.50 -6.91 4.34
N MET A 126 -5.73 -6.79 3.85
CA MET A 126 -6.94 -7.25 4.52
C MET A 126 -7.54 -8.43 3.76
N ASP A 127 -7.99 -9.44 4.49
CA ASP A 127 -8.82 -10.52 3.93
C ASP A 127 -10.27 -10.02 3.82
N ILE A 128 -10.90 -10.30 2.67
CA ILE A 128 -12.27 -9.88 2.35
C ILE A 128 -13.10 -11.13 2.09
N THR A 129 -14.22 -11.24 2.79
CA THR A 129 -15.21 -12.29 2.54
C THR A 129 -16.56 -11.66 2.24
N GLN A 130 -17.29 -12.26 1.31
CA GLN A 130 -18.61 -11.81 0.90
C GLN A 130 -19.62 -12.96 1.11
N SER A 131 -20.83 -12.62 1.57
CA SER A 131 -21.96 -13.57 1.58
C SER A 131 -22.36 -13.95 0.15
N ALA A 132 -22.99 -15.11 -0.02
CA ALA A 132 -23.40 -15.60 -1.35
C ALA A 132 -24.38 -14.66 -2.08
N ASP A 133 -25.16 -13.89 -1.33
CA ASP A 133 -26.11 -12.89 -1.82
C ASP A 133 -25.51 -11.46 -1.91
N PHE A 134 -24.21 -11.31 -1.62
CA PHE A 134 -23.48 -10.03 -1.58
C PHE A 134 -24.03 -8.99 -0.59
N SER A 135 -24.93 -9.38 0.29
CA SER A 135 -25.53 -8.46 1.28
C SER A 135 -24.58 -8.11 2.43
N VAL A 136 -23.59 -8.95 2.70
CA VAL A 136 -22.61 -8.77 3.77
C VAL A 136 -21.20 -8.87 3.23
N VAL A 137 -20.39 -7.88 3.55
CA VAL A 137 -18.95 -7.87 3.29
C VAL A 137 -18.21 -7.79 4.63
N SER A 138 -17.34 -8.76 4.89
CA SER A 138 -16.53 -8.80 6.12
C SER A 138 -15.07 -8.55 5.78
N LEU A 139 -14.44 -7.65 6.55
CA LEU A 139 -13.02 -7.34 6.48
C LEU A 139 -12.30 -7.96 7.67
N SER A 140 -11.19 -8.63 7.44
CA SER A 140 -10.39 -9.25 8.50
C SER A 140 -8.91 -8.94 8.32
N GLN A 141 -8.22 -8.66 9.43
CA GLN A 141 -6.77 -8.54 9.49
C GLN A 141 -6.15 -9.66 10.34
N HIS A 142 -6.82 -10.82 10.41
CA HIS A 142 -6.36 -11.94 11.24
C HIS A 142 -4.89 -12.30 10.99
N LYS A 143 -4.51 -12.40 9.72
CA LYS A 143 -3.12 -12.66 9.31
C LYS A 143 -2.13 -11.64 9.86
N SER A 144 -2.46 -10.35 9.76
CA SER A 144 -1.62 -9.25 10.25
C SER A 144 -1.52 -9.26 11.78
N ILE A 145 -2.61 -9.63 12.47
CA ILE A 145 -2.63 -9.77 13.93
C ILE A 145 -1.75 -10.93 14.37
N MET A 146 -1.87 -12.10 13.72
CA MET A 146 -1.02 -13.26 14.05
C MET A 146 0.46 -12.97 13.77
N ASP A 147 0.79 -12.31 12.68
CA ASP A 147 2.15 -11.89 12.37
C ASP A 147 2.70 -10.90 13.42
N LEU A 148 1.88 -9.97 13.89
CA LEU A 148 2.23 -9.06 14.98
C LEU A 148 2.56 -9.83 16.26
N LEU A 149 1.71 -10.79 16.65
CA LEU A 149 1.92 -11.60 17.87
C LEU A 149 3.21 -12.41 17.77
N VAL A 150 3.46 -13.08 16.65
CA VAL A 150 4.71 -13.83 16.42
C VAL A 150 5.93 -12.91 16.48
N ARG A 151 5.91 -11.78 15.78
CA ARG A 151 7.04 -10.83 15.77
C ARG A 151 7.32 -10.19 17.13
N SER A 152 6.30 -10.08 17.97
CA SER A 152 6.45 -9.57 19.34
C SER A 152 6.74 -10.66 20.38
N GLY A 153 6.77 -11.95 19.98
CA GLY A 153 6.93 -13.09 20.90
C GLY A 153 5.73 -13.30 21.83
N MET A 154 4.53 -12.85 21.38
CA MET A 154 3.30 -12.86 22.17
C MET A 154 2.25 -13.85 21.64
N GLU A 155 2.62 -14.80 20.81
CA GLU A 155 1.69 -15.79 20.23
C GLU A 155 0.93 -16.61 21.26
N ASN A 156 1.50 -16.80 22.46
CA ASN A 156 0.90 -17.56 23.57
C ASN A 156 0.43 -16.65 24.72
N CYS A 157 0.28 -15.34 24.50
CA CYS A 157 -0.17 -14.43 25.55
C CYS A 157 -1.64 -14.66 25.91
N SER A 158 -1.96 -14.43 27.19
CA SER A 158 -3.34 -14.41 27.63
C SER A 158 -4.06 -13.15 27.15
N PRO A 159 -5.35 -13.25 26.72
CA PRO A 159 -6.10 -12.09 26.33
C PRO A 159 -6.34 -11.13 27.50
N ALA A 160 -6.25 -9.83 27.23
CA ALA A 160 -6.58 -8.79 28.20
C ALA A 160 -7.96 -8.17 27.88
N PRO A 161 -8.78 -7.83 28.91
CA PRO A 161 -10.10 -7.25 28.69
C PRO A 161 -10.05 -5.80 28.20
N THR A 162 -8.94 -5.12 28.41
CA THR A 162 -8.73 -3.71 28.00
C THR A 162 -7.45 -3.57 27.21
N PRO A 163 -7.41 -2.68 26.21
CA PRO A 163 -6.23 -2.51 25.36
C PRO A 163 -5.03 -1.84 26.05
N GLY A 164 -5.17 -1.39 27.28
CA GLY A 164 -4.09 -0.77 28.04
C GLY A 164 -4.40 -0.63 29.52
N VAL A 165 -3.35 -0.42 30.31
CA VAL A 165 -3.45 -0.22 31.75
C VAL A 165 -3.89 1.21 32.06
N ALA A 166 -4.90 1.36 32.91
CA ALA A 166 -5.38 2.68 33.34
C ALA A 166 -4.27 3.44 34.07
N GLY A 167 -4.10 4.71 33.73
CA GLY A 167 -3.09 5.58 34.37
C GLY A 167 -1.67 5.40 33.87
N PHE A 168 -1.38 4.43 33.02
CA PHE A 168 -0.06 4.28 32.44
C PHE A 168 0.20 5.37 31.35
N VAL A 169 1.25 6.15 31.56
CA VAL A 169 1.67 7.21 30.62
C VAL A 169 3.18 7.15 30.44
N TRP A 170 3.63 7.03 29.21
CA TRP A 170 5.03 7.29 28.89
C TRP A 170 5.32 8.78 28.90
N THR A 171 6.47 9.14 29.43
CA THR A 171 6.97 10.50 29.45
C THR A 171 8.30 10.58 28.69
N LYS A 172 8.75 11.79 28.37
CA LYS A 172 10.06 11.99 27.74
C LYS A 172 11.22 11.47 28.60
N THR A 173 11.06 11.44 29.91
CA THR A 173 12.07 10.91 30.85
C THR A 173 12.22 9.41 30.80
N ASP A 174 11.25 8.69 30.21
CA ASP A 174 11.33 7.24 30.00
C ASP A 174 12.12 6.88 28.74
N CYS A 175 12.49 7.88 27.93
CA CYS A 175 13.24 7.70 26.69
C CYS A 175 14.72 8.06 26.92
N PRO A 176 15.67 7.33 26.29
CA PRO A 176 17.08 7.70 26.36
C PRO A 176 17.33 9.05 25.70
N GLU A 177 18.24 9.86 26.25
CA GLU A 177 18.59 11.18 25.68
C GLU A 177 19.16 11.06 24.24
N VAL A 178 19.88 9.96 24.00
CA VAL A 178 20.42 9.65 22.67
C VAL A 178 19.76 8.36 22.17
N PRO A 179 19.26 8.35 20.92
CA PRO A 179 18.68 7.15 20.33
C PRO A 179 19.67 5.98 20.38
N GLN A 180 19.32 4.91 21.07
CA GLN A 180 20.16 3.72 21.13
C GLN A 180 19.90 2.86 19.90
N PRO A 181 20.95 2.27 19.27
CA PRO A 181 20.75 1.31 18.22
C PRO A 181 19.96 0.12 18.76
N THR A 182 18.84 -0.21 18.09
CA THR A 182 18.03 -1.37 18.46
C THR A 182 18.89 -2.64 18.32
N PRO A 183 19.12 -3.42 19.38
CA PRO A 183 19.83 -4.70 19.25
C PRO A 183 19.17 -5.59 18.20
N ALA A 184 19.96 -6.34 17.43
CA ALA A 184 19.45 -7.25 16.39
C ALA A 184 18.47 -8.31 16.95
N SER A 185 18.54 -8.60 18.26
CA SER A 185 17.66 -9.52 18.97
C SER A 185 16.33 -8.89 19.41
N MET A 186 16.19 -7.55 19.36
CA MET A 186 14.93 -6.88 19.73
C MET A 186 14.02 -6.71 18.53
N PRO A 187 12.71 -6.91 18.70
CA PRO A 187 11.73 -6.60 17.66
C PRO A 187 11.84 -5.13 17.23
N ASN A 188 11.73 -4.86 15.93
CA ASN A 188 11.69 -3.50 15.42
C ASN A 188 10.45 -2.77 15.95
N SER A 189 10.60 -2.02 17.05
CA SER A 189 9.50 -1.30 17.72
C SER A 189 8.72 -0.38 16.78
N ARG A 190 9.39 0.29 15.83
CA ARG A 190 8.73 1.13 14.82
C ARG A 190 7.86 0.29 13.88
N GLY A 191 8.35 -0.86 13.43
CA GLY A 191 7.60 -1.76 12.57
C GLY A 191 6.39 -2.37 13.28
N LEU A 192 6.54 -2.78 14.53
CA LEU A 192 5.43 -3.30 15.35
C LEU A 192 4.38 -2.20 15.60
N THR A 193 4.81 -1.00 15.99
CA THR A 193 3.90 0.14 16.21
C THR A 193 3.14 0.49 14.92
N ALA A 194 3.82 0.54 13.77
CA ALA A 194 3.19 0.81 12.48
C ALA A 194 2.14 -0.26 12.13
N LEU A 195 2.42 -1.54 12.41
CA LEU A 195 1.47 -2.64 12.21
C LEU A 195 0.27 -2.53 13.16
N CYS A 196 0.49 -2.15 14.43
CA CYS A 196 -0.59 -1.87 15.37
C CYS A 196 -1.48 -0.72 14.89
N VAL A 197 -0.89 0.38 14.39
CA VAL A 197 -1.65 1.50 13.80
C VAL A 197 -2.48 1.03 12.61
N PHE A 198 -1.89 0.25 11.70
CA PHE A 198 -2.60 -0.31 10.55
C PHE A 198 -3.81 -1.16 10.99
N ILE A 199 -3.65 -2.03 11.99
CA ILE A 199 -4.73 -2.84 12.55
C ILE A 199 -5.82 -1.95 13.19
N ALA A 200 -5.39 -0.98 14.01
CA ALA A 200 -6.29 -0.06 14.70
C ALA A 200 -7.15 0.79 13.75
N MET A 201 -6.56 1.25 12.66
CA MET A 201 -7.26 2.11 11.70
C MET A 201 -8.34 1.40 10.89
N TRP A 202 -8.22 0.09 10.69
CA TRP A 202 -9.11 -0.65 9.79
C TRP A 202 -10.10 -1.55 10.50
N THR A 203 -9.65 -2.43 11.39
CA THR A 203 -10.53 -3.44 11.99
C THR A 203 -10.63 -3.37 13.51
N ARG A 204 -9.72 -2.65 14.19
CA ARG A 204 -9.68 -2.54 15.65
C ARG A 204 -9.59 -1.09 16.15
N PRO A 205 -10.60 -0.25 15.84
CA PRO A 205 -10.61 1.15 16.30
C PRO A 205 -10.63 1.29 17.84
N ASP A 206 -11.03 0.26 18.55
CA ASP A 206 -11.00 0.18 20.02
C ASP A 206 -9.60 0.34 20.62
N ILE A 207 -8.54 -0.06 19.92
CA ILE A 207 -7.16 0.05 20.40
C ILE A 207 -6.46 1.34 19.97
N ILE A 208 -7.06 2.19 19.11
CA ILE A 208 -6.37 3.34 18.48
C ILE A 208 -5.80 4.32 19.50
N PHE A 209 -6.51 4.56 20.61
CA PHE A 209 -6.05 5.47 21.67
C PHE A 209 -4.75 4.99 22.31
N VAL A 210 -4.65 3.70 22.62
CA VAL A 210 -3.47 3.10 23.24
C VAL A 210 -2.31 3.03 22.24
N VAL A 211 -2.59 2.65 20.99
CA VAL A 211 -1.58 2.53 19.94
C VAL A 211 -0.98 3.89 19.54
N ASN A 212 -1.73 4.98 19.65
CA ASN A 212 -1.19 6.31 19.39
C ASN A 212 -0.13 6.77 20.42
N LYS A 213 -0.13 6.22 21.62
CA LYS A 213 0.86 6.59 22.64
C LYS A 213 2.30 6.21 22.26
N PRO A 214 2.63 4.96 21.88
CA PRO A 214 3.97 4.63 21.40
C PRO A 214 4.35 5.38 20.12
N CYS A 215 3.38 5.79 19.28
CA CYS A 215 3.66 6.59 18.09
C CYS A 215 4.35 7.93 18.42
N MET A 216 4.03 8.53 19.55
CA MET A 216 4.64 9.79 20.00
C MET A 216 6.14 9.64 20.31
N PHE A 217 6.60 8.42 20.56
CA PHE A 217 7.97 8.10 20.95
C PHE A 217 8.76 7.31 19.89
N MET A 218 8.23 7.18 18.68
CA MET A 218 8.87 6.39 17.61
C MET A 218 10.27 6.86 17.21
N ALA A 219 10.57 8.14 17.39
CA ALA A 219 11.90 8.68 17.11
C ALA A 219 12.93 8.30 18.18
N ASN A 220 12.46 8.13 19.42
CA ASN A 220 13.28 7.84 20.57
C ASN A 220 12.48 6.91 21.50
N SER A 221 12.52 5.62 21.23
CA SER A 221 11.70 4.62 21.95
C SER A 221 12.10 4.51 23.42
N PRO A 222 11.14 4.33 24.34
CA PRO A 222 11.42 4.05 25.75
C PRO A 222 12.33 2.83 25.92
N THR A 223 13.13 2.83 26.98
CA THR A 223 14.02 1.70 27.31
C THR A 223 13.21 0.46 27.71
N SER A 224 13.75 -0.72 27.44
CA SER A 224 13.10 -2.02 27.59
C SER A 224 12.60 -2.35 29.02
N GLU A 225 13.08 -1.66 30.04
CA GLU A 225 12.67 -1.92 31.43
C GLU A 225 11.20 -1.58 31.73
N ARG A 226 10.57 -0.72 30.89
CA ARG A 226 9.14 -0.35 31.03
C ARG A 226 8.24 -0.90 29.93
N SER A 227 8.79 -1.62 28.94
CA SER A 227 7.98 -2.22 27.87
C SER A 227 7.36 -3.56 28.27
N SER A 228 7.58 -4.03 29.48
CA SER A 228 7.15 -5.34 29.99
C SER A 228 5.94 -5.27 30.95
N VAL A 229 5.09 -4.24 30.81
CA VAL A 229 3.82 -4.15 31.57
C VAL A 229 2.62 -4.28 30.65
#